data_7b833ce9b1301d65e2e39b5313837d82
#
_entry.id   7b833ce9b1301d65e2e39b5313837d82
#
_cell.length_a   1.000
_cell.length_b   1.000
_cell.length_c   1.000
_cell.angle_alpha   90.00
_cell.angle_beta   90.00
_cell.angle_gamma   90.00
#
_symmetry.space_group_name_H-M   'P 1'
#
loop_
_entity.id
_entity.type
_entity.pdbx_description
1 polymer ?
#
loop_
_entity_poly.entity_id
_entity_poly.type
_entity_poly.pdbx_seq_one_letter_code
_entity_poly.pdbx_strand_id
1 'polypeptide(L)'
;RGLGDVYKRQIYRGGAVIFRGTEKCTLRDCYIHHVGGNGVFFDKYNRNSAVTGSYLTSIGASAICFVGDVAGVRSPSFRYGEFVPLDKMDTAKGSQNDNHPAYCEVYDNLICTIGLFEKQITGVELSMCRNITVSHNSIYDTPRAGINISEGTWGGHIIEYNDIFNTVKETGDHGTINSWGRDRFWHPNYNVMTQITDENPALILADVVEPIIIRHNRLRCDRGWDIDLDDGSSNYQIYNNLCLNGGIKLREGFYRTVENNIIVNNTLHPHLWFKNSGDVFSRNIVMTKYKPIRVYGWGREVDYNIFTDSLSYLAARQLGGDAHSIVAAIRFIDAAKGDFNVADDSEAIIKGGFRNFPMNNFGVLSFHLKQLAESPVMPVPLVAGHVTDTKTMLWKGVTFKNLDTLEERSATGMDTERGVYVVSVDALGSPVRDFIAPNDVVLGINRKSVNKLSDMKEALKRADTQKEVEFIIFRNQKEHKVVIPL
;
A
#
# COMPACT_ATOMS: atom_id res chain seq x y z
N ARG A 1 10.54 20.42 5.50
CA ARG A 1 9.94 20.43 4.15
C ARG A 1 8.81 19.43 4.19
N GLY A 2 7.58 19.90 4.08
CA GLY A 2 6.38 19.12 4.31
C GLY A 2 5.96 18.31 3.07
N LEU A 3 4.94 17.50 3.22
CA LEU A 3 4.29 16.64 2.23
C LEU A 3 4.03 17.27 0.85
N GLY A 4 4.13 18.59 0.68
CA GLY A 4 4.05 19.27 -0.61
C GLY A 4 5.07 18.80 -1.66
N ASP A 5 6.16 18.15 -1.25
CA ASP A 5 7.17 17.66 -2.17
C ASP A 5 6.85 16.26 -2.74
N VAL A 6 5.96 15.50 -2.12
CA VAL A 6 5.49 14.19 -2.63
C VAL A 6 4.82 14.35 -4.00
N TYR A 7 4.11 15.46 -4.19
CA TYR A 7 3.40 15.78 -5.44
C TYR A 7 4.27 16.45 -6.51
N LYS A 8 5.52 16.77 -6.20
CA LYS A 8 6.49 17.37 -7.13
C LYS A 8 7.62 16.43 -7.48
N ARG A 9 7.46 15.14 -7.25
CA ARG A 9 8.50 14.16 -7.51
C ARG A 9 8.84 14.14 -8.99
N GLN A 10 9.82 14.94 -9.36
CA GLN A 10 10.56 14.71 -10.59
C GLN A 10 11.58 13.62 -10.28
N ILE A 11 11.39 12.43 -10.87
CA ILE A 11 12.40 11.39 -10.80
C ILE A 11 13.67 11.96 -11.42
N TYR A 12 14.74 12.07 -10.64
CA TYR A 12 16.03 12.44 -11.15
C TYR A 12 16.50 11.40 -12.18
N ARG A 13 16.58 11.81 -13.45
CA ARG A 13 16.93 10.93 -14.56
C ARG A 13 18.45 10.80 -14.69
N GLY A 14 19.06 10.11 -13.73
CA GLY A 14 20.50 9.87 -13.69
C GLY A 14 20.83 8.80 -12.65
N GLY A 15 22.00 8.23 -12.77
CA GLY A 15 22.53 7.21 -11.87
C GLY A 15 24.02 7.04 -12.05
N ALA A 16 24.68 6.27 -11.19
CA ALA A 16 26.09 5.92 -11.38
C ALA A 16 26.30 5.11 -12.66
N VAL A 17 25.30 4.27 -13.01
CA VAL A 17 25.23 3.55 -14.30
C VAL A 17 23.91 3.92 -14.98
N ILE A 18 23.98 4.31 -16.25
CA ILE A 18 22.80 4.69 -17.05
C ILE A 18 22.72 3.82 -18.30
N PHE A 19 21.56 3.19 -18.50
CA PHE A 19 21.19 2.51 -19.73
C PHE A 19 20.18 3.36 -20.48
N ARG A 20 20.46 3.70 -21.73
CA ARG A 20 19.57 4.48 -22.59
C ARG A 20 19.65 3.98 -24.03
N GLY A 21 18.51 3.58 -24.60
CA GLY A 21 18.46 3.02 -25.94
C GLY A 21 19.18 1.68 -26.06
N THR A 22 19.15 0.85 -25.03
CA THR A 22 19.91 -0.41 -24.97
C THR A 22 19.02 -1.62 -25.10
N GLU A 23 19.60 -2.69 -25.66
CA GLU A 23 18.99 -4.01 -25.72
C GLU A 23 19.96 -5.09 -25.25
N LYS A 24 19.46 -6.07 -24.51
CA LYS A 24 20.22 -7.25 -24.04
C LYS A 24 21.50 -6.86 -23.26
N CYS A 25 21.46 -5.77 -22.51
CA CYS A 25 22.56 -5.33 -21.67
C CYS A 25 22.38 -5.81 -20.25
N THR A 26 23.43 -6.35 -19.66
CA THR A 26 23.39 -6.88 -18.29
C THR A 26 24.50 -6.26 -17.45
N LEU A 27 24.11 -5.74 -16.27
CA LEU A 27 25.02 -5.43 -15.17
C LEU A 27 25.01 -6.64 -14.24
N ARG A 28 26.17 -7.29 -14.09
CA ARG A 28 26.26 -8.54 -13.31
C ARG A 28 27.43 -8.52 -12.34
N ASP A 29 27.22 -9.11 -11.16
CA ASP A 29 28.25 -9.35 -10.14
C ASP A 29 29.04 -8.07 -9.77
N CYS A 30 28.30 -6.95 -9.67
CA CYS A 30 28.88 -5.64 -9.38
C CYS A 30 28.65 -5.25 -7.91
N TYR A 31 29.63 -4.51 -7.35
CA TYR A 31 29.49 -3.82 -6.08
C TYR A 31 29.36 -2.32 -6.31
N ILE A 32 28.14 -1.79 -6.12
CA ILE A 32 27.83 -0.37 -6.31
C ILE A 32 27.57 0.26 -4.94
N HIS A 33 28.40 1.21 -4.57
CA HIS A 33 28.31 1.84 -3.26
C HIS A 33 28.77 3.29 -3.24
N HIS A 34 28.36 4.03 -2.19
CA HIS A 34 28.72 5.44 -1.98
C HIS A 34 28.36 6.34 -3.18
N VAL A 35 27.18 6.13 -3.74
CA VAL A 35 26.63 6.91 -4.84
C VAL A 35 25.75 8.02 -4.29
N GLY A 36 25.95 9.27 -4.69
CA GLY A 36 25.19 10.41 -4.18
C GLY A 36 23.75 10.53 -4.72
N GLY A 37 23.45 9.88 -5.86
CA GLY A 37 22.12 9.83 -6.49
C GLY A 37 21.62 8.40 -6.61
N ASN A 38 20.95 8.05 -7.75
CA ASN A 38 20.53 6.68 -8.02
C ASN A 38 21.72 5.78 -8.37
N GLY A 39 21.60 4.49 -8.07
CA GLY A 39 22.62 3.50 -8.43
C GLY A 39 22.59 3.19 -9.93
N VAL A 40 21.58 2.48 -10.39
CA VAL A 40 21.38 2.08 -11.80
C VAL A 40 20.10 2.70 -12.34
N PHE A 41 20.17 3.27 -13.53
CA PHE A 41 19.03 3.95 -14.14
C PHE A 41 18.82 3.52 -15.59
N PHE A 42 17.67 2.86 -15.85
CA PHE A 42 17.20 2.56 -17.20
C PHE A 42 16.30 3.70 -17.67
N ASP A 43 16.83 4.57 -18.54
CA ASP A 43 16.15 5.75 -19.03
C ASP A 43 15.53 5.50 -20.40
N LYS A 44 14.22 5.72 -20.52
CA LYS A 44 13.45 5.59 -21.76
C LYS A 44 13.54 4.18 -22.36
N TYR A 45 13.72 4.06 -23.66
CA TYR A 45 13.78 2.79 -24.38
C TYR A 45 14.92 1.90 -23.86
N ASN A 46 14.56 0.75 -23.32
CA ASN A 46 15.46 -0.35 -22.97
C ASN A 46 14.72 -1.68 -23.09
N ARG A 47 15.36 -2.72 -23.62
CA ARG A 47 14.74 -4.04 -23.82
C ARG A 47 15.64 -5.16 -23.37
N ASN A 48 15.04 -6.20 -22.75
CA ASN A 48 15.70 -7.46 -22.41
C ASN A 48 17.02 -7.28 -21.65
N SER A 49 17.08 -6.27 -20.78
CA SER A 49 18.28 -5.89 -20.03
C SER A 49 18.11 -6.24 -18.55
N ALA A 50 19.21 -6.45 -17.83
CA ALA A 50 19.15 -6.96 -16.47
C ALA A 50 20.16 -6.32 -15.53
N VAL A 51 19.81 -6.31 -14.22
CA VAL A 51 20.75 -6.17 -13.10
C VAL A 51 20.69 -7.45 -12.29
N THR A 52 21.81 -8.14 -12.14
CA THR A 52 21.83 -9.46 -11.51
C THR A 52 23.08 -9.72 -10.67
N GLY A 53 22.96 -10.51 -9.60
CA GLY A 53 24.08 -10.98 -8.78
C GLY A 53 24.84 -9.85 -8.06
N SER A 54 24.27 -8.65 -7.96
CA SER A 54 24.98 -7.45 -7.56
C SER A 54 24.64 -7.01 -6.14
N TYR A 55 25.59 -6.33 -5.50
CA TYR A 55 25.39 -5.70 -4.18
C TYR A 55 25.34 -4.18 -4.33
N LEU A 56 24.22 -3.59 -3.97
CA LEU A 56 23.96 -2.14 -4.02
C LEU A 56 23.71 -1.63 -2.60
N THR A 57 24.59 -0.76 -2.10
CA THR A 57 24.48 -0.22 -0.74
C THR A 57 25.03 1.21 -0.63
N SER A 58 24.67 1.90 0.44
CA SER A 58 25.10 3.29 0.65
C SER A 58 24.78 4.19 -0.56
N ILE A 59 23.56 4.07 -1.08
CA ILE A 59 23.07 4.82 -2.23
C ILE A 59 22.30 6.05 -1.74
N GLY A 60 22.57 7.21 -2.33
CA GLY A 60 21.96 8.48 -1.92
C GLY A 60 20.48 8.60 -2.26
N ALA A 61 20.02 7.92 -3.31
CA ALA A 61 18.63 7.87 -3.76
C ALA A 61 18.17 6.42 -3.99
N SER A 62 17.43 6.12 -5.07
CA SER A 62 16.97 4.76 -5.40
C SER A 62 18.10 3.86 -5.91
N ALA A 63 18.03 2.56 -5.65
CA ALA A 63 19.08 1.66 -6.08
C ALA A 63 18.98 1.34 -7.58
N ILE A 64 17.80 0.92 -8.06
CA ILE A 64 17.57 0.56 -9.46
C ILE A 64 16.27 1.23 -9.94
N CYS A 65 16.31 1.90 -11.09
CA CYS A 65 15.17 2.61 -11.64
C CYS A 65 14.91 2.21 -13.09
N PHE A 66 13.65 1.91 -13.42
CA PHE A 66 13.16 1.76 -14.79
C PHE A 66 12.15 2.89 -15.06
N VAL A 67 12.52 3.86 -15.90
CA VAL A 67 11.71 5.07 -16.10
C VAL A 67 11.58 5.39 -17.58
N GLY A 68 10.36 5.25 -18.10
CA GLY A 68 10.03 5.55 -19.49
C GLY A 68 9.92 7.03 -19.81
N ASP A 69 9.59 7.35 -21.06
CA ASP A 69 9.32 8.71 -21.48
C ASP A 69 7.89 9.13 -21.08
N VAL A 70 7.76 10.32 -20.53
CA VAL A 70 6.45 10.93 -20.20
C VAL A 70 5.52 10.97 -21.42
N ALA A 71 6.07 11.18 -22.62
CA ALA A 71 5.31 11.16 -23.86
C ALA A 71 4.73 9.79 -24.22
N GLY A 72 5.12 8.72 -23.50
CA GLY A 72 4.51 7.39 -23.62
C GLY A 72 3.19 7.25 -22.91
N VAL A 73 2.87 8.13 -21.96
CA VAL A 73 1.64 8.07 -21.17
C VAL A 73 0.51 8.80 -21.87
N ARG A 74 -0.61 8.11 -22.10
CA ARG A 74 -1.82 8.69 -22.68
C ARG A 74 -2.60 9.45 -21.62
N SER A 75 -3.08 10.65 -21.93
CA SER A 75 -3.87 11.48 -21.01
C SER A 75 -3.28 11.54 -19.59
N PRO A 76 -2.02 11.99 -19.43
CA PRO A 76 -1.28 11.88 -18.19
C PRO A 76 -1.88 12.71 -17.05
N SER A 77 -1.81 12.18 -15.82
CA SER A 77 -2.33 12.75 -14.58
C SER A 77 -1.31 12.46 -13.47
N PHE A 78 -0.13 13.09 -13.54
CA PHE A 78 1.01 12.77 -12.67
C PHE A 78 0.93 13.36 -11.26
N ARG A 79 -0.01 14.26 -11.00
CA ARG A 79 -0.21 14.84 -9.65
C ARG A 79 -1.56 14.44 -9.11
N TYR A 80 -1.65 14.25 -7.81
CA TYR A 80 -2.88 13.85 -7.13
C TYR A 80 -4.11 14.69 -7.52
N GLY A 81 -3.95 16.00 -7.68
CA GLY A 81 -5.03 16.90 -8.05
C GLY A 81 -5.27 17.07 -9.55
N GLU A 82 -4.49 16.41 -10.40
CA GLU A 82 -4.63 16.48 -11.86
C GLU A 82 -5.60 15.41 -12.36
N PHE A 83 -6.32 15.73 -13.41
CA PHE A 83 -7.17 14.80 -14.15
C PHE A 83 -7.38 15.32 -15.57
N VAL A 84 -7.69 14.41 -16.48
CA VAL A 84 -8.07 14.77 -17.85
C VAL A 84 -9.58 14.62 -17.99
N PRO A 85 -10.31 15.67 -18.44
CA PRO A 85 -11.74 15.56 -18.69
C PRO A 85 -12.06 14.44 -19.69
N LEU A 86 -13.16 13.72 -19.46
CA LEU A 86 -13.52 12.52 -20.22
C LEU A 86 -13.65 12.79 -21.74
N ASP A 87 -14.17 13.96 -22.12
CA ASP A 87 -14.31 14.40 -23.51
C ASP A 87 -12.96 14.68 -24.22
N LYS A 88 -11.87 14.79 -23.47
CA LYS A 88 -10.50 15.00 -23.97
C LYS A 88 -9.58 13.80 -23.77
N MET A 89 -10.11 12.75 -23.18
CA MET A 89 -9.35 11.58 -22.79
C MET A 89 -9.03 10.70 -24.00
N ASP A 90 -7.77 10.31 -24.16
CA ASP A 90 -7.38 9.28 -25.13
C ASP A 90 -7.82 7.91 -24.62
N THR A 91 -8.70 7.23 -25.33
CA THR A 91 -9.27 5.93 -24.93
C THR A 91 -8.51 4.72 -25.47
N ALA A 92 -7.45 4.90 -26.28
CA ALA A 92 -6.65 3.80 -26.80
C ALA A 92 -5.88 3.08 -25.67
N LYS A 93 -5.73 1.78 -25.74
CA LYS A 93 -5.09 0.96 -24.70
C LYS A 93 -3.57 1.05 -24.73
N GLY A 94 -2.96 0.91 -23.54
CA GLY A 94 -1.52 0.82 -23.35
C GLY A 94 -0.78 2.12 -23.59
N SER A 95 0.53 2.02 -23.80
CA SER A 95 1.41 3.15 -24.05
C SER A 95 1.15 3.82 -25.41
N GLN A 96 1.47 5.11 -25.51
CA GLN A 96 1.39 5.85 -26.76
C GLN A 96 2.55 5.53 -27.72
N ASN A 97 3.69 5.10 -27.19
CA ASN A 97 4.88 4.74 -27.94
C ASN A 97 5.73 3.72 -27.17
N ASP A 98 6.81 3.25 -27.79
CA ASP A 98 7.70 2.24 -27.22
C ASP A 98 8.91 2.83 -26.48
N ASN A 99 8.94 4.13 -26.22
CA ASN A 99 10.06 4.79 -25.56
C ASN A 99 10.07 4.61 -24.03
N HIS A 100 10.07 3.36 -23.62
CA HIS A 100 10.03 2.97 -22.20
C HIS A 100 10.77 1.64 -21.97
N PRO A 101 11.22 1.33 -20.74
CA PRO A 101 11.80 0.04 -20.41
C PRO A 101 10.75 -1.07 -20.48
N ALA A 102 11.10 -2.20 -21.08
CA ALA A 102 10.26 -3.40 -21.08
C ALA A 102 11.07 -4.69 -21.17
N TYR A 103 10.50 -5.81 -20.62
CA TYR A 103 11.11 -7.13 -20.62
C TYR A 103 12.50 -7.13 -19.97
N CYS A 104 12.67 -6.32 -18.90
CA CYS A 104 13.91 -6.22 -18.15
C CYS A 104 13.79 -6.96 -16.81
N GLU A 105 14.92 -7.23 -16.18
CA GLU A 105 14.98 -8.07 -14.98
C GLU A 105 15.88 -7.47 -13.89
N VAL A 106 15.45 -7.63 -12.64
CA VAL A 106 16.23 -7.40 -11.42
C VAL A 106 16.25 -8.72 -10.66
N TYR A 107 17.37 -9.43 -10.71
CA TYR A 107 17.45 -10.81 -10.24
C TYR A 107 18.65 -11.05 -9.34
N ASP A 108 18.40 -11.66 -8.17
CA ASP A 108 19.46 -12.10 -7.25
C ASP A 108 20.39 -10.94 -6.82
N ASN A 109 19.81 -9.81 -6.40
CA ASN A 109 20.60 -8.66 -5.91
C ASN A 109 20.37 -8.43 -4.42
N LEU A 110 21.43 -8.00 -3.73
CA LEU A 110 21.37 -7.48 -2.38
C LEU A 110 21.30 -5.96 -2.44
N ILE A 111 20.21 -5.38 -1.93
CA ILE A 111 19.95 -3.93 -1.93
C ILE A 111 19.66 -3.49 -0.50
N CYS A 112 20.54 -2.68 0.09
CA CYS A 112 20.33 -2.21 1.45
C CYS A 112 20.96 -0.84 1.71
N THR A 113 20.52 -0.18 2.78
CA THR A 113 21.08 1.12 3.22
C THR A 113 21.07 2.14 2.09
N ILE A 114 19.89 2.40 1.54
CA ILE A 114 19.69 3.34 0.43
C ILE A 114 18.91 4.57 0.89
N GLY A 115 18.81 5.60 0.04
CA GLY A 115 18.10 6.84 0.37
C GLY A 115 18.84 7.66 1.44
N LEU A 116 20.15 7.70 1.39
CA LEU A 116 20.93 8.46 2.39
C LEU A 116 20.62 9.96 2.34
N PHE A 117 20.31 10.49 1.16
CA PHE A 117 19.99 11.91 0.96
C PHE A 117 18.51 12.12 0.58
N GLU A 118 18.02 11.41 -0.44
CA GLU A 118 16.65 11.44 -0.89
C GLU A 118 15.81 10.40 -0.15
N LYS A 119 14.70 10.82 0.50
CA LYS A 119 13.89 9.93 1.35
C LYS A 119 12.66 9.34 0.65
N GLN A 120 12.17 9.97 -0.41
CA GLN A 120 11.03 9.49 -1.20
C GLN A 120 11.49 8.55 -2.34
N ILE A 121 12.27 7.53 -2.00
CA ILE A 121 12.94 6.63 -2.94
C ILE A 121 12.65 5.15 -2.63
N THR A 122 13.13 4.27 -3.48
CA THR A 122 12.88 2.83 -3.35
C THR A 122 14.08 1.99 -3.76
N GLY A 123 14.08 0.72 -3.33
CA GLY A 123 15.07 -0.24 -3.80
C GLY A 123 14.96 -0.45 -5.31
N VAL A 124 13.74 -0.70 -5.80
CA VAL A 124 13.44 -0.81 -7.24
C VAL A 124 12.27 0.10 -7.59
N GLU A 125 12.46 1.01 -8.53
CA GLU A 125 11.44 1.93 -9.03
C GLU A 125 10.99 1.52 -10.42
N LEU A 126 9.68 1.31 -10.60
CA LEU A 126 9.02 0.99 -11.86
C LEU A 126 8.06 2.12 -12.22
N SER A 127 8.39 2.92 -13.23
CA SER A 127 7.59 4.06 -13.66
C SER A 127 7.58 4.16 -15.19
N MET A 128 6.40 4.27 -15.79
CA MET A 128 6.25 4.34 -17.24
C MET A 128 7.00 3.19 -17.94
N CYS A 129 6.72 1.96 -17.53
CA CYS A 129 7.37 0.75 -18.01
C CYS A 129 6.40 -0.43 -18.01
N ARG A 130 6.81 -1.57 -18.58
CA ARG A 130 6.02 -2.79 -18.62
C ARG A 130 6.89 -4.05 -18.55
N ASN A 131 6.29 -5.18 -18.16
CA ASN A 131 6.92 -6.50 -18.18
C ASN A 131 8.33 -6.51 -17.54
N ILE A 132 8.46 -5.93 -16.35
CA ILE A 132 9.68 -6.00 -15.56
C ILE A 132 9.54 -7.12 -14.53
N THR A 133 10.53 -8.00 -14.48
CA THR A 133 10.61 -9.06 -13.46
C THR A 133 11.55 -8.62 -12.34
N VAL A 134 11.08 -8.67 -11.11
CA VAL A 134 11.87 -8.39 -9.90
C VAL A 134 11.81 -9.63 -9.04
N SER A 135 12.89 -10.42 -9.03
CA SER A 135 12.87 -11.73 -8.39
C SER A 135 14.14 -12.06 -7.60
N HIS A 136 13.97 -12.80 -6.51
CA HIS A 136 15.08 -13.28 -5.68
C HIS A 136 16.00 -12.15 -5.16
N ASN A 137 15.47 -10.97 -4.86
CA ASN A 137 16.27 -9.91 -4.26
C ASN A 137 16.05 -9.85 -2.75
N SER A 138 17.11 -9.55 -2.00
CA SER A 138 17.02 -9.14 -0.60
C SER A 138 17.09 -7.62 -0.53
N ILE A 139 16.02 -6.96 -0.05
CA ILE A 139 15.90 -5.50 -0.04
C ILE A 139 15.53 -5.05 1.38
N TYR A 140 16.37 -4.26 2.01
CA TYR A 140 16.08 -3.75 3.35
C TYR A 140 16.81 -2.42 3.66
N ASP A 141 16.50 -1.84 4.81
CA ASP A 141 17.02 -0.54 5.23
C ASP A 141 16.70 0.58 4.22
N THR A 142 15.43 0.72 3.90
CA THR A 142 14.96 1.78 3.01
C THR A 142 14.13 2.83 3.75
N PRO A 143 14.29 4.12 3.45
CA PRO A 143 13.50 5.18 4.09
C PRO A 143 12.02 5.14 3.68
N ARG A 144 11.71 4.62 2.48
CA ARG A 144 10.37 4.45 1.93
C ARG A 144 10.12 2.99 1.55
N ALA A 145 9.73 2.67 0.34
CA ALA A 145 9.39 1.31 -0.08
C ALA A 145 10.62 0.49 -0.53
N GLY A 146 10.51 -0.82 -0.51
CA GLY A 146 11.48 -1.71 -1.15
C GLY A 146 11.29 -1.71 -2.66
N ILE A 147 10.05 -1.90 -3.12
CA ILE A 147 9.67 -1.83 -4.54
C ILE A 147 8.52 -0.84 -4.67
N ASN A 148 8.57 0.01 -5.70
CA ASN A 148 7.49 0.92 -6.02
C ASN A 148 7.09 0.82 -7.49
N ILE A 149 5.77 0.76 -7.74
CA ILE A 149 5.16 0.84 -9.05
C ILE A 149 4.41 2.16 -9.11
N SER A 150 4.89 3.09 -9.90
CA SER A 150 4.30 4.42 -10.03
C SER A 150 3.61 4.63 -11.37
N GLU A 151 3.25 5.86 -11.65
CA GLU A 151 2.44 6.27 -12.79
C GLU A 151 2.95 5.70 -14.11
N GLY A 152 2.03 5.45 -15.04
CA GLY A 152 2.33 5.01 -16.38
C GLY A 152 2.81 3.58 -16.48
N THR A 153 2.42 2.71 -15.56
CA THR A 153 2.63 1.28 -15.75
C THR A 153 1.63 0.73 -16.78
N TRP A 154 2.11 -0.16 -17.64
CA TRP A 154 1.24 -0.88 -18.58
C TRP A 154 1.08 -2.36 -18.22
N GLY A 155 1.52 -2.71 -17.02
CA GLY A 155 1.36 -4.04 -16.44
C GLY A 155 2.39 -5.05 -16.87
N GLY A 156 2.06 -6.35 -16.66
CA GLY A 156 2.94 -7.46 -16.96
C GLY A 156 4.13 -7.60 -16.01
N HIS A 157 4.20 -6.84 -14.93
CA HIS A 157 5.26 -6.96 -13.94
C HIS A 157 5.10 -8.26 -13.14
N ILE A 158 6.23 -8.91 -12.84
CA ILE A 158 6.30 -10.08 -11.95
C ILE A 158 7.23 -9.75 -10.80
N ILE A 159 6.69 -9.75 -9.57
CA ILE A 159 7.43 -9.51 -8.34
C ILE A 159 7.34 -10.79 -7.50
N GLU A 160 8.45 -11.55 -7.44
CA GLU A 160 8.41 -12.87 -6.82
C GLU A 160 9.68 -13.25 -6.08
N TYR A 161 9.55 -14.10 -5.07
CA TYR A 161 10.65 -14.67 -4.29
C TYR A 161 11.58 -13.60 -3.66
N ASN A 162 11.14 -12.37 -3.51
CA ASN A 162 11.93 -11.36 -2.83
C ASN A 162 11.78 -11.47 -1.31
N ASP A 163 12.82 -11.06 -0.58
CA ASP A 163 12.83 -10.90 0.86
C ASP A 163 12.97 -9.41 1.17
N ILE A 164 11.87 -8.76 1.59
CA ILE A 164 11.85 -7.30 1.74
C ILE A 164 11.36 -6.92 3.13
N PHE A 165 12.20 -6.20 3.89
CA PHE A 165 11.90 -5.85 5.26
C PHE A 165 12.60 -4.55 5.70
N ASN A 166 12.29 -4.07 6.91
CA ASN A 166 12.86 -2.84 7.47
C ASN A 166 12.74 -1.65 6.50
N THR A 167 11.55 -1.50 5.92
CA THR A 167 11.17 -0.42 5.00
C THR A 167 10.36 0.65 5.72
N VAL A 168 10.03 1.75 5.03
CA VAL A 168 9.22 2.88 5.55
C VAL A 168 9.81 3.47 6.84
N LYS A 169 11.14 3.55 6.92
CA LYS A 169 11.84 4.00 8.14
C LYS A 169 11.68 5.50 8.42
N GLU A 170 11.53 6.30 7.38
CA GLU A 170 11.56 7.77 7.46
C GLU A 170 10.36 8.43 6.77
N THR A 171 9.43 7.63 6.23
CA THR A 171 8.17 8.10 5.63
C THR A 171 6.97 7.47 6.34
N GLY A 172 5.77 7.88 5.97
CA GLY A 172 4.51 7.28 6.41
C GLY A 172 3.62 6.99 5.21
N ASP A 173 2.51 6.26 5.43
CA ASP A 173 1.51 5.96 4.40
C ASP A 173 2.10 5.28 3.15
N HIS A 174 2.95 4.28 3.36
CA HIS A 174 3.57 3.49 2.30
C HIS A 174 3.71 2.03 2.71
N GLY A 175 3.93 1.16 1.74
CA GLY A 175 4.18 -0.26 1.94
C GLY A 175 5.58 -0.71 1.55
N THR A 176 5.91 -1.94 1.93
CA THR A 176 7.14 -2.64 1.52
C THR A 176 7.17 -2.80 0.00
N ILE A 177 6.06 -3.30 -0.58
CA ILE A 177 5.73 -3.14 -2.00
C ILE A 177 4.62 -2.10 -2.06
N ASN A 178 4.89 -1.00 -2.75
CA ASN A 178 3.98 0.13 -2.85
C ASN A 178 3.60 0.38 -4.30
N SER A 179 2.35 0.71 -4.55
CA SER A 179 1.88 1.09 -5.88
C SER A 179 0.89 2.25 -5.79
N TRP A 180 0.89 3.08 -6.81
CA TRP A 180 -0.19 4.00 -7.13
C TRP A 180 -0.49 3.96 -8.63
N GLY A 181 -1.76 3.77 -8.99
CA GLY A 181 -2.18 3.72 -10.38
C GLY A 181 -2.23 5.10 -11.00
N ARG A 182 -3.17 5.92 -10.60
CA ARG A 182 -3.57 7.18 -11.28
C ARG A 182 -3.69 6.99 -12.77
N ASP A 183 -4.31 5.88 -13.13
CA ASP A 183 -4.66 5.55 -14.49
C ASP A 183 -5.66 6.56 -15.04
N ARG A 184 -5.94 6.54 -16.32
CA ARG A 184 -6.79 7.55 -17.00
C ARG A 184 -8.14 7.81 -16.36
N PHE A 185 -8.76 6.80 -15.72
CA PHE A 185 -10.02 7.00 -15.00
C PHE A 185 -9.85 7.78 -13.69
N TRP A 186 -8.62 8.03 -13.27
CA TRP A 186 -8.33 8.72 -12.01
C TRP A 186 -8.95 10.11 -11.96
N HIS A 187 -9.57 10.41 -10.82
CA HIS A 187 -10.03 11.73 -10.46
C HIS A 187 -9.91 11.91 -8.93
N PRO A 188 -9.45 13.06 -8.42
CA PRO A 188 -9.29 13.29 -6.97
C PRO A 188 -10.61 13.28 -6.20
N ASN A 189 -11.75 13.41 -6.89
CA ASN A 189 -13.08 13.24 -6.32
C ASN A 189 -13.59 11.82 -6.61
N TYR A 190 -13.74 11.03 -5.55
CA TYR A 190 -14.21 9.64 -5.62
C TYR A 190 -15.54 9.47 -6.40
N ASN A 191 -16.52 10.35 -6.19
CA ASN A 191 -17.82 10.22 -6.86
C ASN A 191 -17.71 10.43 -8.37
N VAL A 192 -16.85 11.35 -8.80
CA VAL A 192 -16.57 11.58 -10.23
C VAL A 192 -15.85 10.37 -10.83
N MET A 193 -14.88 9.82 -10.10
CA MET A 193 -14.16 8.60 -10.53
C MET A 193 -15.13 7.41 -10.65
N THR A 194 -16.05 7.23 -9.69
CA THR A 194 -17.12 6.23 -9.76
C THR A 194 -17.96 6.40 -11.01
N GLN A 195 -18.43 7.61 -11.28
CA GLN A 195 -19.22 7.90 -12.47
C GLN A 195 -18.46 7.58 -13.76
N ILE A 196 -17.21 8.03 -13.89
CA ILE A 196 -16.35 7.75 -15.05
C ILE A 196 -16.27 6.24 -15.31
N THR A 197 -15.98 5.45 -14.28
CA THR A 197 -15.77 4.00 -14.41
C THR A 197 -17.05 3.21 -14.62
N ASP A 198 -18.18 3.65 -14.07
CA ASP A 198 -19.50 3.04 -14.31
C ASP A 198 -19.99 3.30 -15.74
N GLU A 199 -19.82 4.51 -16.26
CA GLU A 199 -20.22 4.89 -17.61
C GLU A 199 -19.23 4.38 -18.68
N ASN A 200 -17.95 4.20 -18.34
CA ASN A 200 -16.87 3.83 -19.26
C ASN A 200 -15.98 2.70 -18.70
N PRO A 201 -16.50 1.49 -18.46
CA PRO A 201 -15.76 0.41 -17.82
C PRO A 201 -14.51 -0.05 -18.61
N ALA A 202 -14.46 0.23 -19.91
CA ALA A 202 -13.28 -0.07 -20.74
C ALA A 202 -12.05 0.76 -20.37
N LEU A 203 -12.22 1.90 -19.69
CA LEU A 203 -11.11 2.74 -19.25
C LEU A 203 -10.35 2.12 -18.06
N ILE A 204 -10.99 1.28 -17.26
CA ILE A 204 -10.40 0.69 -16.06
C ILE A 204 -9.08 -0.05 -16.37
N LEU A 205 -9.05 -0.78 -17.49
CA LEU A 205 -7.88 -1.54 -17.94
C LEU A 205 -7.22 -0.90 -19.19
N ALA A 206 -7.43 0.37 -19.40
CA ALA A 206 -6.85 1.04 -20.57
C ALA A 206 -5.35 1.31 -20.42
N ASP A 207 -4.87 1.49 -19.19
CA ASP A 207 -3.45 1.64 -18.89
C ASP A 207 -2.82 0.30 -18.50
N VAL A 208 -3.24 -0.34 -17.43
CA VAL A 208 -2.69 -1.62 -16.96
C VAL A 208 -3.29 -2.78 -17.76
N VAL A 209 -2.82 -2.95 -19.00
CA VAL A 209 -3.39 -3.91 -19.97
C VAL A 209 -3.07 -5.37 -19.65
N GLU A 210 -1.99 -5.64 -18.93
CA GLU A 210 -1.59 -6.96 -18.46
C GLU A 210 -1.55 -6.99 -16.93
N PRO A 211 -1.93 -8.10 -16.27
CA PRO A 211 -1.94 -8.16 -14.82
C PRO A 211 -0.53 -8.00 -14.22
N ILE A 212 -0.46 -7.34 -13.07
CA ILE A 212 0.75 -7.29 -12.25
C ILE A 212 0.68 -8.42 -11.24
N ILE A 213 1.71 -9.24 -11.18
CA ILE A 213 1.77 -10.44 -10.34
C ILE A 213 2.72 -10.19 -9.17
N ILE A 214 2.20 -10.35 -7.94
CA ILE A 214 3.00 -10.29 -6.70
C ILE A 214 2.83 -11.64 -6.00
N ARG A 215 3.87 -12.48 -6.01
CA ARG A 215 3.76 -13.84 -5.47
C ARG A 215 5.05 -14.33 -4.83
N HIS A 216 4.91 -15.26 -3.89
CA HIS A 216 6.05 -15.93 -3.24
C HIS A 216 7.08 -14.94 -2.68
N ASN A 217 6.64 -13.81 -2.12
CA ASN A 217 7.53 -12.90 -1.43
C ASN A 217 7.40 -13.07 0.08
N ARG A 218 8.49 -12.82 0.82
CA ARG A 218 8.47 -12.60 2.26
C ARG A 218 8.61 -11.10 2.51
N LEU A 219 7.60 -10.53 3.15
CA LEU A 219 7.47 -9.09 3.32
C LEU A 219 7.28 -8.76 4.80
N ARG A 220 7.98 -7.75 5.31
CA ARG A 220 7.78 -7.24 6.66
C ARG A 220 7.85 -5.72 6.70
N CYS A 221 6.74 -5.09 7.05
CA CYS A 221 6.68 -3.67 7.32
C CYS A 221 6.16 -3.41 8.75
N ASP A 222 6.99 -2.81 9.59
CA ASP A 222 6.61 -2.48 10.97
C ASP A 222 6.02 -1.07 11.10
N ARG A 223 6.05 -0.26 10.01
CA ARG A 223 5.64 1.15 10.00
C ARG A 223 4.67 1.49 8.88
N GLY A 224 4.22 0.51 8.13
CA GLY A 224 3.35 0.63 6.97
C GLY A 224 2.72 -0.71 6.65
N TRP A 225 2.36 -0.92 5.40
CA TRP A 225 1.81 -2.18 4.91
C TRP A 225 2.88 -3.07 4.28
N ASP A 226 2.65 -4.37 4.28
CA ASP A 226 3.50 -5.30 3.53
C ASP A 226 3.26 -5.11 2.03
N ILE A 227 2.00 -4.95 1.62
CA ILE A 227 1.60 -4.59 0.27
C ILE A 227 0.62 -3.42 0.35
N ASP A 228 0.96 -2.32 -0.29
CA ASP A 228 0.15 -1.10 -0.36
C ASP A 228 -0.21 -0.78 -1.81
N LEU A 229 -1.46 -1.06 -2.19
CA LEU A 229 -2.00 -0.64 -3.47
C LEU A 229 -2.84 0.62 -3.27
N ASP A 230 -2.27 1.76 -3.64
CA ASP A 230 -2.82 3.09 -3.42
C ASP A 230 -3.35 3.71 -4.72
N ASP A 231 -4.05 4.84 -4.64
CA ASP A 231 -4.45 5.76 -5.72
C ASP A 231 -4.84 5.09 -7.06
N GLY A 232 -5.84 4.19 -7.05
CA GLY A 232 -6.40 3.63 -8.27
C GLY A 232 -5.68 2.40 -8.84
N SER A 233 -4.74 1.80 -8.10
CA SER A 233 -4.00 0.61 -8.53
C SER A 233 -4.93 -0.55 -8.89
N SER A 234 -4.90 -0.97 -10.17
CA SER A 234 -5.81 -1.95 -10.74
C SER A 234 -5.07 -3.11 -11.42
N ASN A 235 -5.78 -4.23 -11.65
CA ASN A 235 -5.30 -5.41 -12.38
C ASN A 235 -4.12 -6.13 -11.71
N TYR A 236 -4.31 -6.57 -10.48
CA TYR A 236 -3.29 -7.29 -9.69
C TYR A 236 -3.68 -8.74 -9.39
N GLN A 237 -2.69 -9.62 -9.37
CA GLN A 237 -2.77 -10.98 -8.85
C GLN A 237 -1.75 -11.14 -7.71
N ILE A 238 -2.23 -11.30 -6.48
CA ILE A 238 -1.42 -11.32 -5.25
C ILE A 238 -1.64 -12.65 -4.55
N TYR A 239 -0.67 -13.55 -4.62
CA TYR A 239 -0.86 -14.89 -4.05
C TYR A 239 0.43 -15.52 -3.53
N ASN A 240 0.27 -16.44 -2.57
CA ASN A 240 1.39 -17.15 -1.96
C ASN A 240 2.46 -16.22 -1.35
N ASN A 241 2.08 -15.09 -0.79
CA ASN A 241 3.01 -14.22 -0.09
C ASN A 241 2.93 -14.45 1.42
N LEU A 242 4.08 -14.33 2.08
CA LEU A 242 4.20 -14.28 3.52
C LEU A 242 4.33 -12.82 3.96
N CYS A 243 3.23 -12.26 4.45
CA CYS A 243 3.12 -10.90 4.98
C CYS A 243 3.29 -10.95 6.50
N LEU A 244 4.41 -10.44 7.04
CA LEU A 244 4.82 -10.73 8.42
C LEU A 244 4.32 -9.72 9.46
N ASN A 245 3.84 -8.54 9.09
CA ASN A 245 3.34 -7.59 10.11
C ASN A 245 2.48 -6.44 9.53
N GLY A 246 2.70 -6.02 8.30
CA GLY A 246 2.06 -4.83 7.73
C GLY A 246 0.66 -5.10 7.15
N GLY A 247 0.34 -6.32 6.77
CA GLY A 247 -0.92 -6.65 6.10
C GLY A 247 -0.99 -6.19 4.63
N ILE A 248 -2.19 -6.21 4.05
CA ILE A 248 -2.43 -5.86 2.65
C ILE A 248 -3.47 -4.75 2.57
N LYS A 249 -3.06 -3.58 2.08
CA LYS A 249 -3.96 -2.46 1.78
C LYS A 249 -4.34 -2.47 0.31
N LEU A 250 -5.62 -2.40 0.05
CA LEU A 250 -6.20 -2.21 -1.28
C LEU A 250 -7.07 -0.95 -1.23
N ARG A 251 -6.57 0.15 -1.77
CA ARG A 251 -7.32 1.38 -1.87
C ARG A 251 -8.12 1.42 -3.17
N GLU A 252 -8.77 2.51 -3.53
CA GLU A 252 -9.58 2.61 -4.75
C GLU A 252 -8.87 2.04 -5.99
N GLY A 253 -9.52 1.10 -6.66
CA GLY A 253 -8.98 0.38 -7.82
C GLY A 253 -9.87 -0.79 -8.18
N PHE A 254 -9.47 -1.58 -9.19
CA PHE A 254 -10.30 -2.61 -9.77
C PHE A 254 -9.53 -3.90 -10.06
N TYR A 255 -10.26 -5.03 -10.02
CA TYR A 255 -9.77 -6.34 -10.46
C TYR A 255 -8.48 -6.80 -9.77
N ARG A 256 -8.43 -6.67 -8.44
CA ARG A 256 -7.34 -7.20 -7.62
C ARG A 256 -7.76 -8.53 -7.03
N THR A 257 -7.05 -9.59 -7.40
CA THR A 257 -7.23 -10.94 -6.85
C THR A 257 -6.15 -11.21 -5.81
N VAL A 258 -6.56 -11.42 -4.57
CA VAL A 258 -5.68 -11.68 -3.41
C VAL A 258 -6.05 -13.04 -2.83
N GLU A 259 -5.22 -14.05 -3.08
CA GLU A 259 -5.53 -15.43 -2.72
C GLU A 259 -4.34 -16.15 -2.07
N ASN A 260 -4.65 -17.03 -1.14
CA ASN A 260 -3.68 -17.96 -0.56
C ASN A 260 -2.43 -17.29 0.03
N ASN A 261 -2.59 -16.11 0.67
CA ASN A 261 -1.50 -15.46 1.39
C ASN A 261 -1.59 -15.77 2.88
N ILE A 262 -0.45 -15.69 3.58
CA ILE A 262 -0.39 -15.73 5.04
C ILE A 262 -0.16 -14.30 5.52
N ILE A 263 -1.12 -13.75 6.29
CA ILE A 263 -1.07 -12.38 6.81
C ILE A 263 -0.91 -12.46 8.34
N VAL A 264 0.34 -12.47 8.78
CA VAL A 264 0.72 -12.63 10.19
C VAL A 264 0.49 -11.33 10.94
N ASN A 265 -0.20 -11.40 12.09
CA ASN A 265 -0.45 -10.28 13.01
C ASN A 265 -1.22 -9.08 12.41
N ASN A 266 -1.75 -9.23 11.21
CA ASN A 266 -2.47 -8.18 10.51
C ASN A 266 -3.59 -8.77 9.63
N THR A 267 -4.07 -8.00 8.65
CA THR A 267 -5.31 -8.29 7.94
C THR A 267 -5.36 -7.63 6.54
N LEU A 268 -6.55 -7.67 5.93
CA LEU A 268 -6.94 -6.87 4.79
C LEU A 268 -7.36 -5.46 5.24
N HIS A 269 -6.88 -4.44 4.54
CA HIS A 269 -7.23 -3.02 4.69
C HIS A 269 -7.92 -2.52 3.41
N PRO A 270 -9.23 -2.73 3.25
CA PRO A 270 -9.96 -2.26 2.08
C PRO A 270 -10.34 -0.79 2.27
N HIS A 271 -9.75 0.09 1.47
CA HIS A 271 -9.99 1.53 1.54
C HIS A 271 -10.66 2.04 0.27
N LEU A 272 -11.76 2.78 0.40
CA LEU A 272 -12.44 3.43 -0.72
C LEU A 272 -12.83 2.47 -1.85
N TRP A 273 -13.19 1.21 -1.55
CA TRP A 273 -13.57 0.25 -2.57
C TRP A 273 -14.81 0.70 -3.32
N PHE A 274 -14.75 0.62 -4.63
CA PHE A 274 -15.90 0.85 -5.50
C PHE A 274 -16.92 -0.28 -5.36
N LYS A 275 -18.21 0.06 -5.58
CA LYS A 275 -19.28 -0.94 -5.58
C LYS A 275 -19.02 -2.09 -6.55
N ASN A 276 -18.46 -1.77 -7.72
CA ASN A 276 -18.16 -2.70 -8.81
C ASN A 276 -16.64 -2.93 -8.98
N SER A 277 -15.87 -2.92 -7.90
CA SER A 277 -14.41 -3.06 -7.97
C SER A 277 -13.94 -4.37 -8.61
N GLY A 278 -14.75 -5.42 -8.53
CA GLY A 278 -14.38 -6.74 -9.05
C GLY A 278 -13.28 -7.45 -8.26
N ASP A 279 -12.93 -6.93 -7.10
CA ASP A 279 -11.89 -7.49 -6.23
C ASP A 279 -12.26 -8.86 -5.67
N VAL A 280 -11.24 -9.68 -5.47
CA VAL A 280 -11.34 -11.00 -4.82
C VAL A 280 -10.36 -11.06 -3.66
N PHE A 281 -10.84 -11.50 -2.50
CA PHE A 281 -10.00 -11.79 -1.35
C PHE A 281 -10.43 -13.15 -0.77
N SER A 282 -9.67 -14.20 -1.07
CA SER A 282 -10.07 -15.56 -0.72
C SER A 282 -8.91 -16.48 -0.33
N ARG A 283 -9.20 -17.49 0.50
CA ARG A 283 -8.24 -18.50 0.96
C ARG A 283 -6.99 -17.94 1.65
N ASN A 284 -7.07 -16.72 2.20
CA ASN A 284 -5.98 -16.13 2.97
C ASN A 284 -6.08 -16.55 4.44
N ILE A 285 -4.94 -16.76 5.09
CA ILE A 285 -4.88 -16.87 6.56
C ILE A 285 -4.78 -15.45 7.12
N VAL A 286 -5.75 -15.05 7.95
CA VAL A 286 -5.93 -13.71 8.48
C VAL A 286 -5.95 -13.74 10.01
N MET A 287 -5.12 -12.93 10.66
CA MET A 287 -4.96 -13.00 12.13
C MET A 287 -5.67 -11.89 12.91
N THR A 288 -6.21 -10.88 12.24
CA THR A 288 -6.99 -9.83 12.90
C THR A 288 -8.20 -9.45 12.05
N LYS A 289 -9.15 -8.73 12.64
CA LYS A 289 -10.34 -8.21 11.92
C LYS A 289 -9.95 -7.29 10.80
N TYR A 290 -10.69 -7.31 9.68
CA TYR A 290 -10.55 -6.36 8.59
C TYR A 290 -10.64 -4.90 9.09
N LYS A 291 -9.95 -4.01 8.38
CA LYS A 291 -9.91 -2.57 8.70
C LYS A 291 -10.48 -1.74 7.54
N PRO A 292 -11.80 -1.84 7.29
CA PRO A 292 -12.43 -1.15 6.17
C PRO A 292 -12.54 0.35 6.41
N ILE A 293 -12.29 1.14 5.36
CA ILE A 293 -12.51 2.57 5.33
C ILE A 293 -13.30 2.93 4.06
N ARG A 294 -14.54 3.43 4.24
CA ARG A 294 -15.41 3.83 3.11
C ARG A 294 -15.55 2.75 2.05
N VAL A 295 -15.86 1.54 2.45
CA VAL A 295 -16.14 0.43 1.53
C VAL A 295 -17.59 0.54 1.04
N TYR A 296 -17.77 0.72 -0.26
CA TYR A 296 -19.09 0.87 -0.88
C TYR A 296 -19.62 -0.44 -1.47
N GLY A 297 -18.77 -1.43 -1.62
CA GLY A 297 -19.11 -2.80 -2.01
C GLY A 297 -17.95 -3.75 -1.71
N TRP A 298 -18.27 -5.02 -1.43
CA TRP A 298 -17.28 -6.03 -1.03
C TRP A 298 -16.74 -6.82 -2.23
N GLY A 299 -16.42 -6.12 -3.31
CA GLY A 299 -15.83 -6.73 -4.48
C GLY A 299 -16.72 -7.76 -5.17
N ARG A 300 -16.09 -8.66 -5.93
CA ARG A 300 -16.73 -9.83 -6.52
C ARG A 300 -16.85 -10.97 -5.53
N GLU A 301 -15.82 -11.18 -4.69
CA GLU A 301 -15.76 -12.25 -3.71
C GLU A 301 -14.82 -11.88 -2.55
N VAL A 302 -15.35 -11.76 -1.34
CA VAL A 302 -14.56 -11.74 -0.11
C VAL A 302 -15.10 -12.89 0.73
N ASP A 303 -14.46 -14.09 0.59
CA ASP A 303 -14.96 -15.33 1.16
C ASP A 303 -13.89 -16.42 1.22
N TYR A 304 -14.20 -17.57 1.82
CA TYR A 304 -13.30 -18.72 1.96
C TYR A 304 -11.97 -18.41 2.68
N ASN A 305 -11.93 -17.37 3.49
CA ASN A 305 -10.74 -17.03 4.26
C ASN A 305 -10.65 -17.84 5.56
N ILE A 306 -9.47 -17.92 6.13
CA ILE A 306 -9.18 -18.64 7.36
C ILE A 306 -8.83 -17.63 8.44
N PHE A 307 -9.73 -17.45 9.42
CA PHE A 307 -9.50 -16.60 10.58
C PHE A 307 -8.90 -17.40 11.73
N THR A 308 -7.97 -16.79 12.46
CA THR A 308 -7.39 -17.44 13.65
C THR A 308 -8.20 -17.25 14.92
N ASP A 309 -9.22 -16.38 14.89
CA ASP A 309 -10.10 -16.12 16.02
C ASP A 309 -11.55 -15.84 15.59
N SER A 310 -12.50 -16.19 16.47
CA SER A 310 -13.94 -16.05 16.21
C SER A 310 -14.42 -14.60 16.18
N LEU A 311 -13.77 -13.66 16.87
CA LEU A 311 -14.20 -12.26 16.91
C LEU A 311 -13.92 -11.59 15.57
N SER A 312 -12.74 -11.84 15.00
CA SER A 312 -12.37 -11.36 13.67
C SER A 312 -13.29 -11.91 12.59
N TYR A 313 -13.59 -13.22 12.64
CA TYR A 313 -14.56 -13.85 11.74
C TYR A 313 -15.96 -13.23 11.86
N LEU A 314 -16.49 -13.10 13.08
CA LEU A 314 -17.81 -12.51 13.28
C LEU A 314 -17.88 -11.05 12.81
N ALA A 315 -16.82 -10.28 13.01
CA ALA A 315 -16.73 -8.92 12.49
C ALA A 315 -16.77 -8.90 10.95
N ALA A 316 -16.05 -9.80 10.27
CA ALA A 316 -16.08 -9.94 8.82
C ALA A 316 -17.49 -10.32 8.32
N ARG A 317 -18.17 -11.27 9.00
CA ARG A 317 -19.56 -11.64 8.70
C ARG A 317 -20.54 -10.47 8.81
N GLN A 318 -20.36 -9.61 9.80
CA GLN A 318 -21.20 -8.41 9.98
C GLN A 318 -21.03 -7.39 8.84
N LEU A 319 -19.89 -7.39 8.16
CA LEU A 319 -19.63 -6.57 7.00
C LEU A 319 -20.26 -7.12 5.71
N GLY A 320 -20.82 -8.33 5.73
CA GLY A 320 -21.53 -8.95 4.61
C GLY A 320 -20.68 -9.89 3.74
N GLY A 321 -19.41 -10.11 4.08
CA GLY A 321 -18.53 -11.09 3.44
C GLY A 321 -18.42 -12.41 4.19
N ASP A 322 -17.47 -13.26 3.78
CA ASP A 322 -16.96 -14.43 4.52
C ASP A 322 -18.02 -15.48 4.90
N ALA A 323 -19.01 -15.70 4.02
CA ALA A 323 -20.11 -16.63 4.27
C ALA A 323 -19.65 -18.08 4.48
N HIS A 324 -18.59 -18.47 3.74
CA HIS A 324 -18.03 -19.81 3.73
C HIS A 324 -16.62 -19.86 4.33
N SER A 325 -16.15 -18.74 4.91
CA SER A 325 -14.89 -18.67 5.65
C SER A 325 -14.96 -19.45 6.94
N ILE A 326 -13.81 -19.86 7.45
CA ILE A 326 -13.71 -20.69 8.65
C ILE A 326 -12.89 -20.04 9.75
N VAL A 327 -13.09 -20.48 10.98
CA VAL A 327 -12.19 -20.22 12.10
C VAL A 327 -11.38 -21.48 12.35
N ALA A 328 -10.06 -21.37 12.33
CA ALA A 328 -9.17 -22.50 12.55
C ALA A 328 -7.99 -22.13 13.46
N ALA A 329 -7.62 -23.03 14.36
CA ALA A 329 -6.38 -22.91 15.12
C ALA A 329 -5.19 -23.20 14.19
N ILE A 330 -4.41 -22.16 13.87
CA ILE A 330 -3.26 -22.28 12.99
C ILE A 330 -2.02 -22.70 13.79
N ARG A 331 -1.42 -23.82 13.39
CA ARG A 331 -0.12 -24.27 13.87
C ARG A 331 0.88 -24.23 12.70
N PHE A 332 1.75 -23.26 12.73
CA PHE A 332 2.86 -23.17 11.78
C PHE A 332 3.93 -24.23 12.12
N ILE A 333 4.62 -24.72 11.12
CA ILE A 333 5.66 -25.76 11.27
C ILE A 333 6.80 -25.26 12.17
N ASP A 334 7.41 -24.11 11.85
CA ASP A 334 8.43 -23.47 12.68
C ASP A 334 8.50 -21.95 12.38
N ALA A 335 7.49 -21.23 12.85
CA ALA A 335 7.39 -19.78 12.62
C ALA A 335 8.62 -19.00 13.13
N ALA A 336 9.23 -19.47 14.22
CA ALA A 336 10.43 -18.84 14.78
C ALA A 336 11.64 -18.90 13.83
N LYS A 337 11.69 -19.92 12.95
CA LYS A 337 12.70 -20.06 11.91
C LYS A 337 12.23 -19.59 10.52
N GLY A 338 11.01 -19.03 10.43
CA GLY A 338 10.47 -18.52 9.18
C GLY A 338 9.69 -19.52 8.36
N ASP A 339 9.42 -20.73 8.88
CA ASP A 339 8.53 -21.71 8.23
C ASP A 339 7.10 -21.50 8.73
N PHE A 340 6.34 -20.74 7.99
CA PHE A 340 4.93 -20.46 8.21
C PHE A 340 4.00 -21.39 7.43
N ASN A 341 4.50 -22.49 6.87
CA ASN A 341 3.61 -23.56 6.38
C ASN A 341 2.80 -24.11 7.54
N VAL A 342 1.60 -24.54 7.24
CA VAL A 342 0.73 -25.20 8.21
C VAL A 342 0.83 -26.72 8.08
N ALA A 343 0.55 -27.43 9.17
CA ALA A 343 0.55 -28.90 9.14
C ALA A 343 -0.49 -29.43 8.13
N ASP A 344 -0.20 -30.53 7.47
CA ASP A 344 -1.05 -31.10 6.41
C ASP A 344 -2.44 -31.53 6.92
N ASP A 345 -2.56 -31.83 8.22
CA ASP A 345 -3.81 -32.12 8.91
C ASP A 345 -4.57 -30.86 9.41
N SER A 346 -4.07 -29.67 9.09
CA SER A 346 -4.69 -28.41 9.49
C SER A 346 -6.06 -28.23 8.83
N GLU A 347 -7.03 -27.73 9.61
CA GLU A 347 -8.33 -27.31 9.05
C GLU A 347 -8.21 -26.21 7.99
N ALA A 348 -7.16 -25.39 8.03
CA ALA A 348 -6.87 -24.42 6.99
C ALA A 348 -6.71 -25.05 5.61
N ILE A 349 -6.07 -26.23 5.54
CA ILE A 349 -5.93 -27.01 4.30
C ILE A 349 -7.22 -27.78 4.01
N ILE A 350 -7.67 -28.60 4.96
CA ILE A 350 -8.74 -29.57 4.73
C ILE A 350 -10.09 -28.91 4.46
N LYS A 351 -10.40 -27.85 5.19
CA LYS A 351 -11.70 -27.15 5.12
C LYS A 351 -11.60 -25.78 4.46
N GLY A 352 -10.48 -25.04 4.69
CA GLY A 352 -10.28 -23.67 4.20
C GLY A 352 -9.73 -23.60 2.78
N GLY A 353 -9.21 -24.74 2.24
CA GLY A 353 -8.64 -24.78 0.89
C GLY A 353 -7.33 -24.00 0.74
N PHE A 354 -6.67 -23.63 1.85
CA PHE A 354 -5.33 -23.07 1.84
C PHE A 354 -4.31 -24.08 1.32
N ARG A 355 -3.28 -23.60 0.65
CA ARG A 355 -2.19 -24.46 0.12
C ARG A 355 -0.85 -23.93 0.58
N ASN A 356 -0.03 -24.80 1.17
CA ASN A 356 1.34 -24.49 1.53
C ASN A 356 2.15 -24.09 0.29
N PHE A 357 3.15 -23.25 0.46
CA PHE A 357 4.06 -22.79 -0.59
C PHE A 357 5.50 -22.72 -0.08
N PRO A 358 6.53 -22.71 -0.94
CA PRO A 358 7.94 -22.74 -0.51
C PRO A 358 8.28 -21.54 0.41
N MET A 359 8.87 -21.84 1.58
CA MET A 359 9.30 -20.84 2.58
C MET A 359 10.82 -20.62 2.63
N ASN A 360 11.58 -21.30 1.79
CA ASN A 360 13.05 -21.32 1.82
C ASN A 360 13.71 -20.66 0.61
N ASN A 361 12.92 -20.06 -0.28
CA ASN A 361 13.42 -19.54 -1.56
C ASN A 361 13.34 -17.99 -1.63
N PHE A 362 13.08 -17.32 -0.51
CA PHE A 362 13.03 -15.87 -0.48
C PHE A 362 14.43 -15.26 -0.50
N GLY A 363 14.56 -14.13 -1.22
CA GLY A 363 15.79 -13.35 -1.26
C GLY A 363 16.87 -13.92 -2.17
N VAL A 364 18.09 -13.44 -1.97
CA VAL A 364 19.25 -13.75 -2.82
C VAL A 364 19.59 -15.23 -2.82
N LEU A 365 20.06 -15.70 -3.98
CA LEU A 365 20.44 -17.10 -4.21
C LEU A 365 21.95 -17.33 -4.21
N SER A 366 22.72 -16.37 -4.73
CA SER A 366 24.18 -16.43 -4.81
C SER A 366 24.81 -16.59 -3.45
N PHE A 367 25.73 -17.55 -3.33
CA PHE A 367 26.37 -17.88 -2.05
C PHE A 367 27.02 -16.67 -1.36
N HIS A 368 27.75 -15.85 -2.12
CA HIS A 368 28.43 -14.67 -1.59
C HIS A 368 27.45 -13.59 -1.10
N LEU A 369 26.29 -13.42 -1.78
CA LEU A 369 25.27 -12.48 -1.33
C LEU A 369 24.52 -12.99 -0.10
N LYS A 370 24.26 -14.30 -0.02
CA LYS A 370 23.67 -14.92 1.19
C LYS A 370 24.49 -14.73 2.44
N GLN A 371 25.81 -14.66 2.32
CA GLN A 371 26.69 -14.41 3.47
C GLN A 371 26.62 -12.97 3.97
N LEU A 372 26.21 -12.03 3.13
CA LEU A 372 26.10 -10.60 3.44
C LEU A 372 24.68 -10.19 3.80
N ALA A 373 23.67 -10.89 3.26
CA ALA A 373 22.28 -10.55 3.43
C ALA A 373 21.81 -10.82 4.86
N GLU A 374 21.08 -9.86 5.41
CA GLU A 374 20.33 -10.04 6.66
C GLU A 374 19.01 -10.75 6.41
N SER A 375 18.39 -11.22 7.47
CA SER A 375 17.05 -11.79 7.45
C SER A 375 16.12 -11.00 8.39
N PRO A 376 14.81 -10.91 8.08
CA PRO A 376 13.89 -10.25 8.99
C PRO A 376 13.76 -11.02 10.30
N VAL A 377 13.57 -10.31 11.39
CA VAL A 377 13.18 -10.92 12.66
C VAL A 377 11.79 -11.52 12.49
N MET A 378 11.60 -12.78 12.82
CA MET A 378 10.27 -13.41 12.70
C MET A 378 9.35 -12.91 13.80
N PRO A 379 8.13 -12.42 13.47
CA PRO A 379 7.17 -12.03 14.50
C PRO A 379 6.63 -13.26 15.22
N VAL A 380 6.33 -13.12 16.49
CA VAL A 380 5.55 -14.13 17.22
C VAL A 380 4.09 -13.99 16.75
N PRO A 381 3.47 -15.05 16.20
CA PRO A 381 2.09 -14.99 15.80
C PRO A 381 1.15 -14.68 16.97
N LEU A 382 0.20 -13.76 16.78
CA LEU A 382 -0.80 -13.43 17.79
C LEU A 382 -1.64 -14.66 18.13
N VAL A 383 -1.77 -14.94 19.43
CA VAL A 383 -2.69 -15.97 19.93
C VAL A 383 -4.09 -15.34 20.04
N ALA A 384 -5.14 -16.11 19.74
CA ALA A 384 -6.52 -15.65 19.81
C ALA A 384 -6.82 -14.91 21.13
N GLY A 385 -7.35 -13.70 21.05
CA GLY A 385 -7.82 -12.92 22.21
C GLY A 385 -7.15 -11.56 22.46
N HIS A 386 -6.20 -11.11 21.66
CA HIS A 386 -5.70 -9.74 21.77
C HIS A 386 -6.71 -8.73 21.21
N VAL A 387 -7.52 -8.14 22.10
CA VAL A 387 -8.35 -6.96 21.82
C VAL A 387 -7.55 -5.72 22.22
N THR A 388 -7.21 -4.86 21.26
CA THR A 388 -6.71 -3.51 21.59
C THR A 388 -7.89 -2.67 22.08
N ASP A 389 -7.88 -2.31 23.36
CA ASP A 389 -8.89 -1.43 23.97
C ASP A 389 -8.72 0.01 23.45
N THR A 390 -9.52 0.38 22.47
CA THR A 390 -9.45 1.72 21.84
C THR A 390 -10.31 2.68 22.67
N LYS A 391 -9.68 3.55 23.45
CA LYS A 391 -10.42 4.59 24.22
C LYS A 391 -11.14 5.54 23.27
N THR A 392 -12.45 5.59 23.39
CA THR A 392 -13.33 6.50 22.62
C THR A 392 -13.98 7.54 23.51
N MET A 393 -14.49 8.60 22.90
CA MET A 393 -15.30 9.64 23.52
C MET A 393 -16.52 9.93 22.65
N LEU A 394 -17.69 9.94 23.26
CA LEU A 394 -18.93 10.40 22.63
C LEU A 394 -19.21 11.86 23.01
N TRP A 395 -19.48 12.71 22.01
CA TRP A 395 -19.92 14.08 22.20
C TRP A 395 -20.92 14.46 21.11
N LYS A 396 -22.11 14.91 21.51
CA LYS A 396 -23.21 15.32 20.61
C LYS A 396 -23.50 14.33 19.48
N GLY A 397 -23.48 13.03 19.74
CA GLY A 397 -23.72 11.96 18.74
C GLY A 397 -22.52 11.69 17.80
N VAL A 398 -21.36 12.23 18.12
CA VAL A 398 -20.12 11.95 17.38
C VAL A 398 -19.18 11.14 18.25
N THR A 399 -18.69 10.04 17.71
CA THR A 399 -17.68 9.19 18.38
C THR A 399 -16.28 9.58 17.92
N PHE A 400 -15.42 9.89 18.89
CA PHE A 400 -14.05 10.31 18.69
C PHE A 400 -13.06 9.33 19.31
N LYS A 401 -11.87 9.23 18.76
CA LYS A 401 -10.70 8.55 19.34
C LYS A 401 -9.40 9.31 19.01
N ASN A 402 -8.27 8.93 19.61
CA ASN A 402 -7.00 9.42 19.13
C ASN A 402 -6.78 8.97 17.68
N LEU A 403 -6.06 9.78 16.90
CA LEU A 403 -5.53 9.38 15.61
C LEU A 403 -4.22 8.59 15.87
N ASP A 404 -4.34 7.28 16.03
CA ASP A 404 -3.24 6.43 16.52
C ASP A 404 -2.93 5.23 15.61
N THR A 405 -3.67 5.08 14.51
CA THR A 405 -3.39 3.99 13.56
C THR A 405 -2.93 4.53 12.20
N LEU A 406 -2.12 3.73 11.52
CA LEU A 406 -1.63 4.05 10.19
C LEU A 406 -2.78 4.17 9.18
N GLU A 407 -3.79 3.31 9.31
CA GLU A 407 -4.95 3.27 8.43
C GLU A 407 -5.75 4.58 8.50
N GLU A 408 -5.93 5.11 9.69
CA GLU A 408 -6.62 6.39 9.90
C GLU A 408 -5.82 7.56 9.37
N ARG A 409 -4.50 7.53 9.55
CA ARG A 409 -3.61 8.54 8.96
C ARG A 409 -3.66 8.49 7.43
N SER A 410 -3.61 7.30 6.84
CA SER A 410 -3.76 7.12 5.41
C SER A 410 -5.12 7.61 4.90
N ALA A 411 -6.21 7.23 5.59
CA ALA A 411 -7.56 7.62 5.18
C ALA A 411 -7.80 9.12 5.24
N THR A 412 -7.13 9.80 6.15
CA THR A 412 -7.27 11.25 6.36
C THR A 412 -6.23 12.07 5.61
N GLY A 413 -5.10 11.46 5.22
CA GLY A 413 -3.93 12.14 4.66
C GLY A 413 -3.08 12.85 5.72
N MET A 414 -3.21 12.48 7.00
CA MET A 414 -2.40 13.02 8.08
C MET A 414 -1.01 12.38 8.09
N ASP A 415 0.03 13.19 8.20
CA ASP A 415 1.43 12.78 8.25
C ASP A 415 1.91 12.34 9.65
N THR A 416 1.14 12.69 10.68
CA THR A 416 1.47 12.44 12.08
C THR A 416 0.28 11.86 12.83
N GLU A 417 0.51 11.35 14.05
CA GLU A 417 -0.54 10.89 14.98
C GLU A 417 -1.22 12.05 15.74
N ARG A 418 -0.98 13.29 15.34
CA ARG A 418 -1.55 14.46 15.97
C ARG A 418 -3.03 14.61 15.60
N GLY A 419 -3.88 14.84 16.60
CA GLY A 419 -5.28 15.15 16.42
C GLY A 419 -6.22 14.08 16.98
N VAL A 420 -7.49 14.34 16.85
CA VAL A 420 -8.58 13.46 17.30
C VAL A 420 -9.44 13.07 16.11
N TYR A 421 -9.46 11.78 15.84
CA TYR A 421 -10.14 11.18 14.69
C TYR A 421 -11.64 11.01 14.95
N VAL A 422 -12.45 11.35 13.97
CA VAL A 422 -13.90 11.15 13.97
C VAL A 422 -14.23 9.77 13.43
N VAL A 423 -14.62 8.86 14.33
CA VAL A 423 -14.95 7.46 13.99
C VAL A 423 -16.31 7.38 13.31
N SER A 424 -17.33 8.02 13.90
CA SER A 424 -18.70 7.98 13.40
C SER A 424 -19.49 9.21 13.84
N VAL A 425 -20.52 9.54 13.05
CA VAL A 425 -21.49 10.58 13.35
C VAL A 425 -22.88 9.93 13.26
N ASP A 426 -23.70 10.08 14.30
CA ASP A 426 -25.08 9.63 14.27
C ASP A 426 -25.88 10.46 13.27
N ALA A 427 -26.25 9.84 12.16
CA ALA A 427 -26.92 10.51 11.04
C ALA A 427 -28.31 11.06 11.41
N LEU A 428 -28.97 10.52 12.40
CA LEU A 428 -30.33 10.91 12.81
C LEU A 428 -30.35 11.75 14.09
N GLY A 429 -29.44 11.47 15.04
CA GLY A 429 -29.45 12.05 16.38
C GLY A 429 -28.39 13.14 16.63
N SER A 430 -27.38 13.31 15.76
CA SER A 430 -26.33 14.29 15.98
C SER A 430 -26.71 15.69 15.51
N PRO A 431 -26.76 16.70 16.42
CA PRO A 431 -27.01 18.09 16.03
C PRO A 431 -25.84 18.73 15.27
N VAL A 432 -24.68 18.06 15.22
CA VAL A 432 -23.45 18.57 14.58
C VAL A 432 -23.10 17.82 13.28
N ARG A 433 -23.98 16.98 12.79
CA ARG A 433 -23.77 16.14 11.57
C ARG A 433 -23.47 16.95 10.29
N ASP A 434 -23.99 18.17 10.20
CA ASP A 434 -23.76 19.03 9.03
C ASP A 434 -22.40 19.73 9.06
N PHE A 435 -21.70 19.67 10.19
CA PHE A 435 -20.42 20.33 10.44
C PHE A 435 -19.23 19.35 10.50
N ILE A 436 -19.44 18.17 11.10
CA ILE A 436 -18.41 17.14 11.31
C ILE A 436 -18.81 15.86 10.58
N ALA A 437 -17.88 15.25 9.90
CA ALA A 437 -18.07 14.00 9.15
C ALA A 437 -17.13 12.89 9.63
N PRO A 438 -17.45 11.61 9.44
CA PRO A 438 -16.51 10.52 9.63
C PRO A 438 -15.22 10.75 8.82
N ASN A 439 -14.08 10.38 9.38
CA ASN A 439 -12.73 10.61 8.88
C ASN A 439 -12.24 12.08 8.91
N ASP A 440 -12.94 13.00 9.56
CA ASP A 440 -12.32 14.26 9.95
C ASP A 440 -11.30 14.04 11.07
N VAL A 441 -10.28 14.89 11.12
CA VAL A 441 -9.37 14.96 12.27
C VAL A 441 -9.47 16.33 12.93
N VAL A 442 -9.83 16.37 14.19
CA VAL A 442 -9.88 17.60 14.96
C VAL A 442 -8.46 17.98 15.38
N LEU A 443 -7.97 19.11 14.91
CA LEU A 443 -6.64 19.67 15.20
C LEU A 443 -6.67 20.83 16.18
N GLY A 444 -7.83 21.46 16.36
CA GLY A 444 -7.97 22.59 17.27
C GLY A 444 -9.40 22.86 17.67
N ILE A 445 -9.59 23.45 18.86
CA ILE A 445 -10.87 23.95 19.39
C ILE A 445 -10.63 25.31 20.04
N ASN A 446 -11.41 26.34 19.64
CA ASN A 446 -11.33 27.71 20.17
C ASN A 446 -9.86 28.21 20.25
N ARG A 447 -9.12 28.10 19.14
CA ARG A 447 -7.70 28.51 18.99
C ARG A 447 -6.71 27.73 19.84
N LYS A 448 -7.13 26.63 20.49
CA LYS A 448 -6.22 25.72 21.21
C LYS A 448 -5.95 24.49 20.36
N SER A 449 -4.69 24.09 20.27
CA SER A 449 -4.32 22.85 19.59
C SER A 449 -4.89 21.65 20.34
N VAL A 450 -5.37 20.67 19.56
CA VAL A 450 -5.85 19.37 20.02
C VAL A 450 -4.94 18.31 19.41
N ASN A 451 -4.16 17.63 20.25
CA ASN A 451 -3.27 16.56 19.80
C ASN A 451 -3.82 15.17 20.15
N LYS A 452 -4.67 15.06 21.17
CA LYS A 452 -5.25 13.82 21.67
C LYS A 452 -6.59 14.04 22.37
N LEU A 453 -7.32 12.96 22.64
CA LEU A 453 -8.64 13.01 23.29
C LEU A 453 -8.68 13.79 24.61
N SER A 454 -7.61 13.73 25.42
CA SER A 454 -7.56 14.51 26.67
C SER A 454 -7.62 16.02 26.43
N ASP A 455 -6.93 16.50 25.39
CA ASP A 455 -6.88 17.92 25.04
C ASP A 455 -8.26 18.38 24.55
N MET A 456 -8.92 17.55 23.73
CA MET A 456 -10.27 17.78 23.25
C MET A 456 -11.27 17.84 24.42
N LYS A 457 -11.20 16.89 25.37
CA LYS A 457 -12.07 16.88 26.56
C LYS A 457 -11.92 18.16 27.37
N GLU A 458 -10.70 18.64 27.56
CA GLU A 458 -10.44 19.88 28.29
C GLU A 458 -10.94 21.11 27.54
N ALA A 459 -10.74 21.18 26.23
CA ALA A 459 -11.20 22.28 25.39
C ALA A 459 -12.73 22.38 25.37
N LEU A 460 -13.44 21.26 25.24
CA LEU A 460 -14.91 21.20 25.24
C LEU A 460 -15.51 21.59 26.58
N LYS A 461 -14.94 21.17 27.73
CA LYS A 461 -15.38 21.59 29.05
C LYS A 461 -15.37 23.11 29.22
N ARG A 462 -14.41 23.78 28.58
CA ARG A 462 -14.30 25.26 28.63
C ARG A 462 -15.27 25.95 27.66
N ALA A 463 -15.75 25.20 26.64
CA ALA A 463 -16.71 25.73 25.67
C ALA A 463 -18.16 25.54 26.09
N ASP A 464 -18.47 24.70 27.09
CA ASP A 464 -19.85 24.39 27.54
C ASP A 464 -20.70 25.60 27.95
N THR A 465 -20.07 26.74 28.25
CA THR A 465 -20.75 28.00 28.58
C THR A 465 -20.88 28.97 27.41
N GLN A 466 -20.41 28.61 26.23
CA GLN A 466 -20.42 29.43 25.03
C GLN A 466 -21.63 29.09 24.15
N LYS A 467 -22.06 30.04 23.31
CA LYS A 467 -23.14 29.81 22.35
C LYS A 467 -22.69 29.05 21.10
N GLU A 468 -21.41 29.06 20.84
CA GLU A 468 -20.78 28.39 19.68
C GLU A 468 -19.37 27.98 20.03
N VAL A 469 -18.87 26.99 19.31
CA VAL A 469 -17.50 26.49 19.43
C VAL A 469 -16.87 26.41 18.05
N GLU A 470 -15.64 26.90 17.95
CA GLU A 470 -14.84 26.84 16.71
C GLU A 470 -13.96 25.58 16.70
N PHE A 471 -14.08 24.79 15.64
CA PHE A 471 -13.22 23.64 15.38
C PHE A 471 -12.28 23.93 14.21
N ILE A 472 -11.03 23.54 14.32
CA ILE A 472 -10.12 23.36 13.19
C ILE A 472 -10.12 21.86 12.88
N ILE A 473 -10.64 21.51 11.73
CA ILE A 473 -10.70 20.12 11.27
C ILE A 473 -9.83 19.94 10.02
N PHE A 474 -9.19 18.80 9.92
CA PHE A 474 -8.49 18.37 8.72
C PHE A 474 -9.41 17.43 7.93
N ARG A 475 -9.74 17.82 6.71
CA ARG A 475 -10.64 17.11 5.79
C ARG A 475 -10.14 17.28 4.35
N ASN A 476 -10.12 16.23 3.56
CA ASN A 476 -9.65 16.27 2.17
C ASN A 476 -8.26 16.92 2.04
N GLN A 477 -7.35 16.55 2.92
CA GLN A 477 -5.96 17.03 2.99
C GLN A 477 -5.81 18.56 3.18
N LYS A 478 -6.80 19.21 3.78
CA LYS A 478 -6.78 20.66 4.07
C LYS A 478 -7.38 20.94 5.45
N GLU A 479 -6.86 21.97 6.11
CA GLU A 479 -7.47 22.50 7.32
C GLU A 479 -8.71 23.35 6.99
N HIS A 480 -9.79 23.10 7.72
CA HIS A 480 -11.04 23.84 7.63
C HIS A 480 -11.41 24.39 9.00
N LYS A 481 -11.86 25.62 9.02
CA LYS A 481 -12.45 26.23 10.20
C LYS A 481 -13.97 26.06 10.16
N VAL A 482 -14.53 25.44 11.20
CA VAL A 482 -15.96 25.14 11.33
C VAL A 482 -16.46 25.71 12.65
N VAL A 483 -17.52 26.49 12.60
CA VAL A 483 -18.18 27.07 13.79
C VAL A 483 -19.47 26.29 14.05
N ILE A 484 -19.55 25.67 15.21
CA ILE A 484 -20.66 24.79 15.61
C ILE A 484 -21.49 25.48 16.69
N PRO A 485 -22.78 25.67 16.50
CA PRO A 485 -23.69 26.15 17.57
C PRO A 485 -23.81 25.09 18.68
N LEU A 486 -23.79 25.52 19.95
CA LEU A 486 -23.85 24.64 21.12
C LEU A 486 -25.22 24.51 21.74
#